data_13b0cf10922e495b544fcd45f6eeb2d0
#
_entry.id   13b0cf10922e495b544fcd45f6eeb2d0
#
_cell.length_a   1.000
_cell.length_b   1.000
_cell.length_c   1.000
_cell.angle_alpha   90.00
_cell.angle_beta   90.00
_cell.angle_gamma   90.00
#
_symmetry.space_group_name_H-M   'P 1'
#
loop_
_entity.id
_entity.type
_entity.pdbx_description
1 polymer ?
#
loop_
_entity_poly.entity_id
_entity_poly.type
_entity_poly.pdbx_seq_one_letter_code
_entity_poly.pdbx_strand_id
1 'polypeptide(L)'
;MSQEGILAENITFFIEGKNVQVCKKMILNTHGISEQWVTTALSRIEETSMVKEDSRGKHENRPHKLNKNILNSVRDHIKMFPVVPSHYIRKNSNKKYLEEGLNICKMHRLYLAYMQENNSGQQVATLRQYRDIFNTEFNISFFKPKKDQCDRCVVYAMATNKEKMELETEYQQHIQNKKIVRDLKDYEKLQAVEDKTLCVACFDLQKVLITPSCEISSFYYKSKLATYNFTIYDVGNNKGHCYTWNESIAKRGPNEISSCLLDFIKKQLKNGVKKIIFYSDNCGGQNRNRFVFSMFAYASKTFGIQILHRFLERGHTQNEGDSMHAVIESAKKRQSSIFTPDQWIMLIKMAKVTGQPYDVKEMSQKDFYNFNDITLTKNWATDASGKKFMISKVKQIEFLPSQPDIAEFKNHYTEEPQSICFKKRLRTDNTTNNIPFLYTEPLPIETKKLMGLLELCKSNVIPSVYHPFYNSLKSKDQGTKRSNKSAQNTAESDDENENLTDSE
;
A
#
# COMPACT_ATOMS: atom_id res chain seq x y z
N MET A 1 63.85 31.25 30.47
CA MET A 1 64.20 29.91 29.96
C MET A 1 63.24 29.62 28.81
N SER A 2 63.77 29.61 27.62
CA SER A 2 63.03 29.53 26.34
C SER A 2 62.38 28.19 26.18
N GLN A 3 61.15 28.20 25.66
CA GLN A 3 60.30 27.01 25.34
C GLN A 3 60.84 26.13 24.19
N GLU A 4 62.12 26.23 23.83
CA GLU A 4 62.70 25.51 22.66
C GLU A 4 63.25 24.11 23.01
N GLY A 5 63.00 23.59 24.22
CA GLY A 5 63.66 22.35 24.71
C GLY A 5 62.81 21.09 24.78
N ILE A 6 61.54 21.03 24.30
CA ILE A 6 60.64 19.89 24.54
C ILE A 6 60.12 19.24 23.22
N LEU A 7 60.93 19.15 22.24
CA LEU A 7 60.64 18.27 21.10
C LEU A 7 61.79 17.28 20.97
N ALA A 8 61.89 16.32 21.89
CA ALA A 8 62.77 15.20 21.72
C ALA A 8 62.47 14.52 20.36
N GLU A 9 63.48 14.40 19.50
CA GLU A 9 63.35 13.74 18.19
C GLU A 9 62.98 12.26 18.33
N ASN A 10 63.05 11.71 19.56
CA ASN A 10 62.78 10.31 19.86
C ASN A 10 61.75 10.17 20.97
N ILE A 11 60.75 9.31 20.76
CA ILE A 11 59.69 8.97 21.71
C ILE A 11 59.90 7.53 22.16
N THR A 12 59.75 7.26 23.48
CA THR A 12 59.97 5.92 24.04
C THR A 12 58.64 5.25 24.31
N PHE A 13 58.44 4.05 23.76
CA PHE A 13 57.34 3.16 24.09
C PHE A 13 57.76 2.01 24.96
N PHE A 14 56.88 1.61 25.86
CA PHE A 14 57.09 0.42 26.69
C PHE A 14 56.37 -0.76 25.99
N ILE A 15 57.16 -1.66 25.37
CA ILE A 15 56.63 -2.81 24.61
C ILE A 15 57.28 -4.08 25.19
N GLU A 16 56.46 -5.04 25.59
CA GLU A 16 56.89 -6.35 26.14
C GLU A 16 57.96 -6.23 27.27
N GLY A 17 57.75 -5.29 28.18
CA GLY A 17 58.65 -5.10 29.30
C GLY A 17 59.96 -4.32 28.96
N LYS A 18 60.10 -3.82 27.76
CA LYS A 18 61.29 -3.06 27.31
C LYS A 18 60.95 -1.66 26.82
N ASN A 19 61.81 -0.72 27.11
CA ASN A 19 61.70 0.64 26.56
C ASN A 19 62.27 0.64 25.12
N VAL A 20 61.42 0.86 24.14
CA VAL A 20 61.82 0.96 22.73
C VAL A 20 61.69 2.41 22.27
N GLN A 21 62.80 2.97 21.83
CA GLN A 21 62.88 4.33 21.33
C GLN A 21 62.58 4.37 19.84
N VAL A 22 61.63 5.23 19.44
CA VAL A 22 61.19 5.38 18.03
C VAL A 22 61.26 6.83 17.62
N CYS A 23 61.54 7.09 16.36
CA CYS A 23 61.59 8.44 15.86
C CYS A 23 60.19 9.04 15.65
N LYS A 24 60.05 10.34 15.89
CA LYS A 24 58.82 11.10 15.75
C LYS A 24 58.09 10.85 14.43
N LYS A 25 58.85 10.83 13.32
CA LYS A 25 58.31 10.61 11.94
C LYS A 25 57.62 9.24 11.83
N MET A 26 58.21 8.21 12.44
CA MET A 26 57.63 6.87 12.43
C MET A 26 56.26 6.87 13.14
N ILE A 27 56.14 7.52 14.30
CA ILE A 27 54.86 7.58 15.03
C ILE A 27 53.80 8.34 14.22
N LEU A 28 54.15 9.53 13.70
CA LEU A 28 53.23 10.34 12.92
C LEU A 28 52.69 9.57 11.71
N ASN A 29 53.57 8.88 11.00
CA ASN A 29 53.17 8.09 9.84
C ASN A 29 52.35 6.83 10.16
N THR A 30 52.76 6.12 11.24
CA THR A 30 52.07 4.89 11.69
C THR A 30 50.67 5.17 12.17
N HIS A 31 50.46 6.29 12.86
CA HIS A 31 49.15 6.66 13.40
C HIS A 31 48.36 7.61 12.49
N GLY A 32 48.92 8.08 11.37
CA GLY A 32 48.28 9.00 10.46
C GLY A 32 47.92 10.36 11.10
N ILE A 33 48.73 10.81 12.07
CA ILE A 33 48.50 12.06 12.82
C ILE A 33 49.51 13.14 12.44
N SER A 34 49.04 14.39 12.51
CA SER A 34 49.94 15.54 12.24
C SER A 34 50.81 15.89 13.45
N GLU A 35 51.97 16.50 13.19
CA GLU A 35 52.85 17.02 14.25
C GLU A 35 52.10 18.02 15.16
N GLN A 36 51.25 18.86 14.58
CA GLN A 36 50.46 19.84 15.31
C GLN A 36 49.50 19.16 16.31
N TRP A 37 48.98 17.98 15.98
CA TRP A 37 48.11 17.20 16.86
C TRP A 37 48.89 16.76 18.13
N VAL A 38 50.10 16.23 17.95
CA VAL A 38 50.98 15.82 19.05
C VAL A 38 51.35 17.02 19.92
N THR A 39 51.78 18.11 19.31
CA THR A 39 52.14 19.35 20.01
C THR A 39 50.97 19.88 20.84
N THR A 40 49.77 19.87 20.26
CA THR A 40 48.54 20.28 20.96
C THR A 40 48.23 19.35 22.14
N ALA A 41 48.41 18.05 22.01
CA ALA A 41 48.19 17.09 23.09
C ALA A 41 49.21 17.32 24.22
N LEU A 42 50.48 17.47 23.87
CA LEU A 42 51.55 17.74 24.86
C LEU A 42 51.35 19.07 25.62
N SER A 43 50.91 20.13 24.93
CA SER A 43 50.64 21.42 25.59
C SER A 43 49.46 21.40 26.54
N ARG A 44 48.64 20.29 26.53
CA ARG A 44 47.47 20.12 27.40
C ARG A 44 47.64 19.07 28.45
N ILE A 45 48.86 18.56 28.66
CA ILE A 45 49.17 17.63 29.77
C ILE A 45 49.11 18.40 31.08
N GLU A 46 48.32 17.89 32.03
CA GLU A 46 48.28 18.39 33.42
C GLU A 46 49.36 17.73 34.29
N GLU A 47 49.53 18.22 35.52
CA GLU A 47 50.45 17.66 36.49
C GLU A 47 50.20 16.16 36.79
N THR A 48 48.97 15.69 36.52
CA THR A 48 48.55 14.29 36.62
C THR A 48 49.00 13.43 35.46
N SER A 49 49.76 13.93 34.49
CA SER A 49 50.15 13.27 33.25
C SER A 49 48.98 12.91 32.31
N MET A 50 47.76 13.39 32.59
CA MET A 50 46.58 13.21 31.73
C MET A 50 46.42 14.41 30.81
N VAL A 51 46.01 14.14 29.58
CA VAL A 51 45.67 15.21 28.63
C VAL A 51 44.29 15.80 28.96
N LYS A 52 44.24 17.11 29.19
CA LYS A 52 43.00 17.82 29.46
C LYS A 52 41.99 17.64 28.31
N GLU A 53 40.73 17.34 28.67
CA GLU A 53 39.65 17.22 27.68
C GLU A 53 39.50 18.46 26.79
N ASP A 54 39.19 18.24 25.53
CA ASP A 54 38.90 19.33 24.59
C ASP A 54 37.61 20.05 25.00
N SER A 55 37.73 21.28 25.42
CA SER A 55 36.59 22.15 25.80
C SER A 55 36.00 22.93 24.63
N ARG A 56 36.51 22.77 23.41
CA ARG A 56 35.95 23.42 22.23
C ARG A 56 34.51 23.00 22.01
N GLY A 57 33.62 23.98 21.95
CA GLY A 57 32.16 23.72 21.75
C GLY A 57 31.42 23.32 23.05
N LYS A 58 32.07 23.20 24.21
CA LYS A 58 31.44 22.88 25.51
C LYS A 58 31.04 24.14 26.33
N HIS A 59 31.33 25.35 25.86
CA HIS A 59 30.95 26.58 26.53
C HIS A 59 29.47 26.92 26.37
N GLU A 60 28.84 27.52 27.36
CA GLU A 60 27.42 27.90 27.35
C GLU A 60 27.10 29.12 26.50
N ASN A 61 28.06 30.02 26.26
CA ASN A 61 27.92 31.21 25.41
C ASN A 61 28.14 30.87 23.94
N ARG A 62 27.18 30.22 23.34
CA ARG A 62 27.18 29.98 21.88
C ARG A 62 26.42 31.11 21.19
N PRO A 63 27.05 31.91 20.28
CA PRO A 63 26.41 33.03 19.62
C PRO A 63 25.20 32.63 18.77
N HIS A 64 25.03 31.31 18.49
CA HIS A 64 23.92 30.76 17.72
C HIS A 64 23.05 29.80 18.54
N LYS A 65 22.97 29.96 19.89
CA LYS A 65 22.05 29.17 20.72
C LYS A 65 20.62 29.47 20.32
N LEU A 66 19.89 28.45 19.89
CA LEU A 66 18.48 28.57 19.54
C LEU A 66 17.65 29.10 20.72
N ASN A 67 16.81 30.08 20.46
CA ASN A 67 15.87 30.59 21.45
C ASN A 67 14.93 29.46 21.90
N LYS A 68 14.66 29.37 23.20
CA LYS A 68 13.74 28.39 23.79
C LYS A 68 12.35 28.39 23.12
N ASN A 69 11.88 29.57 22.72
CA ASN A 69 10.59 29.71 22.04
C ASN A 69 10.58 29.04 20.66
N ILE A 70 11.67 29.15 19.89
CA ILE A 70 11.82 28.45 18.61
C ILE A 70 11.86 26.94 18.81
N LEU A 71 12.60 26.46 19.82
CA LEU A 71 12.65 25.02 20.13
C LEU A 71 11.27 24.48 20.48
N ASN A 72 10.53 25.18 21.33
CA ASN A 72 9.20 24.75 21.74
C ASN A 72 8.18 24.77 20.59
N SER A 73 8.18 25.80 19.75
CA SER A 73 7.27 25.88 18.60
C SER A 73 7.49 24.71 17.62
N VAL A 74 8.74 24.29 17.40
CA VAL A 74 9.06 23.13 16.56
C VAL A 74 8.57 21.84 17.22
N ARG A 75 8.82 21.66 18.53
CA ARG A 75 8.39 20.48 19.29
C ARG A 75 6.88 20.33 19.30
N ASP A 76 6.16 21.41 19.51
CA ASP A 76 4.70 21.41 19.54
C ASP A 76 4.14 21.10 18.17
N HIS A 77 4.70 21.69 17.11
CA HIS A 77 4.31 21.36 15.74
C HIS A 77 4.56 19.89 15.37
N ILE A 78 5.71 19.30 15.75
CA ILE A 78 6.00 17.87 15.49
C ILE A 78 5.00 16.97 16.22
N LYS A 79 4.59 17.32 17.45
CA LYS A 79 3.59 16.54 18.22
C LYS A 79 2.18 16.59 17.64
N MET A 80 1.85 17.56 16.81
CA MET A 80 0.53 17.67 16.16
C MET A 80 0.29 16.57 15.13
N PHE A 81 1.36 15.96 14.60
CA PHE A 81 1.20 14.91 13.59
C PHE A 81 0.80 13.59 14.25
N PRO A 82 -0.26 12.94 13.72
CA PRO A 82 -0.64 11.61 14.19
C PRO A 82 0.48 10.62 13.88
N VAL A 83 0.88 9.87 14.88
CA VAL A 83 1.89 8.82 14.76
C VAL A 83 1.25 7.45 14.81
N VAL A 84 1.66 6.56 13.92
CA VAL A 84 1.16 5.19 13.81
C VAL A 84 2.27 4.22 14.23
N PRO A 85 1.97 3.19 15.04
CA PRO A 85 2.95 2.14 15.31
C PRO A 85 3.25 1.37 14.02
N SER A 86 4.50 0.90 13.86
CA SER A 86 4.90 0.12 12.69
C SER A 86 4.04 -1.14 12.54
N HIS A 87 3.42 -1.35 11.38
CA HIS A 87 2.67 -2.57 11.08
C HIS A 87 3.55 -3.82 10.90
N TYR A 88 4.81 -3.64 10.51
CA TYR A 88 5.66 -4.74 10.04
C TYR A 88 6.75 -5.22 11.01
N ILE A 89 7.07 -4.45 12.06
CA ILE A 89 8.12 -4.83 12.99
C ILE A 89 7.72 -4.44 14.44
N ARG A 90 6.56 -4.91 14.88
CA ARG A 90 6.06 -4.59 16.24
C ARG A 90 6.91 -5.20 17.37
N LYS A 91 7.62 -6.29 17.13
CA LYS A 91 8.39 -6.99 18.16
C LYS A 91 9.77 -6.37 18.46
N ASN A 92 10.37 -5.60 17.52
CA ASN A 92 11.77 -5.18 17.64
C ASN A 92 12.02 -3.67 17.50
N SER A 93 11.00 -2.80 17.45
CA SER A 93 11.23 -1.36 17.32
C SER A 93 10.20 -0.53 18.08
N ASN A 94 10.67 0.28 19.03
CA ASN A 94 9.89 1.32 19.71
C ASN A 94 9.68 2.57 18.81
N LYS A 95 10.02 2.50 17.53
CA LYS A 95 9.92 3.61 16.58
C LYS A 95 8.48 3.86 16.19
N LYS A 96 8.04 5.10 16.27
CA LYS A 96 6.75 5.56 15.74
C LYS A 96 6.92 6.04 14.30
N TYR A 97 5.87 5.98 13.50
CA TYR A 97 5.92 6.36 12.09
C TYR A 97 4.88 7.43 11.77
N LEU A 98 5.28 8.37 10.94
CA LEU A 98 4.37 9.36 10.35
C LEU A 98 3.70 8.78 9.12
N GLU A 99 2.54 9.34 8.74
CA GLU A 99 1.78 8.95 7.58
C GLU A 99 2.61 9.04 6.28
N GLU A 100 2.27 8.17 5.32
CA GLU A 100 2.91 8.14 4.01
C GLU A 100 2.80 9.48 3.28
N GLY A 101 3.89 9.89 2.62
CA GLY A 101 3.95 11.14 1.87
C GLY A 101 4.45 12.34 2.67
N LEU A 102 4.70 12.20 3.98
CA LEU A 102 5.43 13.19 4.77
C LEU A 102 6.94 12.98 4.64
N ASN A 103 7.68 14.08 4.71
CA ASN A 103 9.12 14.13 4.87
C ASN A 103 9.51 15.42 5.61
N ILE A 104 10.75 15.52 6.06
CA ILE A 104 11.22 16.67 6.87
C ILE A 104 11.01 18.00 6.13
N CYS A 105 11.27 18.06 4.82
CA CYS A 105 11.10 19.30 4.05
C CYS A 105 9.62 19.72 3.98
N LYS A 106 8.71 18.76 3.83
CA LYS A 106 7.27 19.00 3.82
C LYS A 106 6.76 19.43 5.21
N MET A 107 7.21 18.74 6.25
CA MET A 107 6.89 19.12 7.63
C MET A 107 7.38 20.53 7.96
N HIS A 108 8.57 20.90 7.53
CA HIS A 108 9.08 22.26 7.74
C HIS A 108 8.26 23.31 6.98
N ARG A 109 7.82 23.01 5.75
CA ARG A 109 6.90 23.92 5.02
C ARG A 109 5.58 24.12 5.77
N LEU A 110 5.01 23.03 6.30
CA LEU A 110 3.81 23.09 7.13
C LEU A 110 4.04 23.88 8.43
N TYR A 111 5.22 23.74 9.05
CA TYR A 111 5.64 24.53 10.21
C TYR A 111 5.66 26.03 9.89
N LEU A 112 6.25 26.42 8.77
CA LEU A 112 6.28 27.83 8.36
C LEU A 112 4.88 28.40 8.16
N ALA A 113 3.99 27.65 7.49
CA ALA A 113 2.60 28.05 7.31
C ALA A 113 1.85 28.17 8.65
N TYR A 114 2.02 27.17 9.55
CA TYR A 114 1.44 27.18 10.89
C TYR A 114 1.89 28.40 11.72
N MET A 115 3.15 28.74 11.69
CA MET A 115 3.70 29.89 12.41
C MET A 115 3.19 31.22 11.83
N GLN A 116 3.01 31.29 10.52
CA GLN A 116 2.46 32.48 9.87
C GLN A 116 0.99 32.72 10.25
N GLU A 117 0.20 31.65 10.37
CA GLU A 117 -1.22 31.73 10.72
C GLU A 117 -1.45 32.00 12.21
N ASN A 118 -0.65 31.41 13.10
CA ASN A 118 -0.92 31.45 14.54
C ASN A 118 0.01 32.38 15.35
N ASN A 119 1.19 32.69 14.84
CA ASN A 119 2.23 33.43 15.56
C ASN A 119 2.96 34.44 14.63
N SER A 120 2.22 35.24 13.88
CA SER A 120 2.80 36.27 12.99
C SER A 120 3.70 37.24 13.76
N GLY A 121 4.99 37.22 13.43
CA GLY A 121 6.01 38.08 14.07
C GLY A 121 7.02 37.33 14.95
N GLN A 122 6.86 36.05 15.22
CA GLN A 122 7.88 35.28 15.92
C GLN A 122 8.95 34.72 14.96
N GLN A 123 10.17 34.64 15.46
CA GLN A 123 11.27 34.04 14.71
C GLN A 123 11.03 32.53 14.52
N VAL A 124 11.13 32.06 13.28
CA VAL A 124 10.90 30.65 12.90
C VAL A 124 12.20 29.86 12.78
N ALA A 125 12.13 28.56 13.00
CA ALA A 125 13.26 27.66 12.82
C ALA A 125 13.60 27.49 11.33
N THR A 126 14.89 27.43 11.00
CA THR A 126 15.35 27.01 9.68
C THR A 126 15.12 25.52 9.45
N LEU A 127 15.14 25.08 8.20
CA LEU A 127 15.01 23.64 7.86
C LEU A 127 16.05 22.76 8.58
N ARG A 128 17.29 23.27 8.73
CA ARG A 128 18.37 22.56 9.43
C ARG A 128 18.03 22.41 10.91
N GLN A 129 17.62 23.46 11.56
CA GLN A 129 17.22 23.46 12.97
C GLN A 129 16.02 22.54 13.23
N TYR A 130 15.00 22.61 12.36
CA TYR A 130 13.84 21.71 12.43
C TYR A 130 14.24 20.24 12.29
N ARG A 131 15.14 19.92 11.35
CA ARG A 131 15.67 18.58 11.12
C ARG A 131 16.46 18.08 12.31
N ASP A 132 17.32 18.92 12.90
CA ASP A 132 18.16 18.55 14.01
C ASP A 132 17.29 18.21 15.24
N ILE A 133 16.28 19.03 15.55
CA ILE A 133 15.32 18.74 16.63
C ILE A 133 14.55 17.45 16.36
N PHE A 134 14.03 17.27 15.14
CA PHE A 134 13.29 16.06 14.77
C PHE A 134 14.13 14.79 14.96
N ASN A 135 15.38 14.80 14.52
CA ASN A 135 16.24 13.62 14.55
C ASN A 135 16.83 13.33 15.95
N THR A 136 17.03 14.36 16.77
CA THR A 136 17.68 14.19 18.09
C THR A 136 16.70 13.98 19.24
N GLU A 137 15.49 14.55 19.14
CA GLU A 137 14.54 14.54 20.24
C GLU A 137 13.34 13.60 20.02
N PHE A 138 13.07 13.20 18.79
CA PHE A 138 11.90 12.36 18.46
C PHE A 138 12.31 11.02 17.89
N ASN A 139 11.80 9.94 18.49
CA ASN A 139 11.94 8.59 17.93
C ASN A 139 10.86 8.30 16.89
N ILE A 140 10.79 9.18 15.87
CA ILE A 140 9.80 9.13 14.80
C ILE A 140 10.52 8.93 13.46
N SER A 141 9.93 8.14 12.58
CA SER A 141 10.43 7.94 11.21
C SER A 141 9.30 8.15 10.21
N PHE A 142 9.69 8.37 8.95
CA PHE A 142 8.74 8.40 7.85
C PHE A 142 8.41 6.99 7.43
N PHE A 143 7.11 6.69 7.28
CA PHE A 143 6.68 5.41 6.76
C PHE A 143 7.15 5.29 5.30
N LYS A 144 8.08 4.40 5.07
CA LYS A 144 8.42 3.91 3.74
C LYS A 144 7.99 2.45 3.72
N PRO A 145 6.91 2.09 2.99
CA PRO A 145 6.59 0.69 2.82
C PRO A 145 7.83 -0.01 2.27
N LYS A 146 8.35 -0.99 2.98
CA LYS A 146 9.31 -1.92 2.38
C LYS A 146 8.50 -2.70 1.35
N LYS A 147 8.60 -2.30 0.10
CA LYS A 147 7.96 -3.01 -0.99
C LYS A 147 8.51 -4.44 -0.99
N ASP A 148 7.61 -5.39 -1.04
CA ASP A 148 7.83 -6.74 -1.56
C ASP A 148 8.59 -7.73 -0.65
N GLN A 149 8.62 -7.54 0.66
CA GLN A 149 9.07 -8.60 1.56
C GLN A 149 7.88 -9.45 2.01
N CYS A 150 7.91 -10.71 1.63
CA CYS A 150 6.95 -11.70 2.11
C CYS A 150 7.24 -12.06 3.57
N ASP A 151 6.25 -11.95 4.45
CA ASP A 151 6.40 -12.24 5.89
C ASP A 151 6.93 -13.67 6.13
N ARG A 152 6.41 -14.67 5.40
CA ARG A 152 6.88 -16.07 5.48
C ARG A 152 8.35 -16.20 5.09
N CYS A 153 8.79 -15.52 4.03
CA CYS A 153 10.19 -15.53 3.61
C CYS A 153 11.09 -14.84 4.64
N VAL A 154 10.64 -13.78 5.27
CA VAL A 154 11.38 -13.05 6.31
C VAL A 154 11.46 -13.88 7.59
N VAL A 155 10.34 -14.47 8.04
CA VAL A 155 10.29 -15.33 9.23
C VAL A 155 11.24 -16.52 9.06
N TYR A 156 11.18 -17.21 7.92
CA TYR A 156 12.08 -18.32 7.64
C TYR A 156 13.56 -17.88 7.58
N ALA A 157 13.86 -16.74 6.96
CA ALA A 157 15.23 -16.24 6.87
C ALA A 157 15.84 -15.89 8.25
N MET A 158 15.01 -15.41 9.18
CA MET A 158 15.42 -15.02 10.54
C MET A 158 15.34 -16.14 11.57
N ALA A 159 14.73 -17.26 11.22
CA ALA A 159 14.53 -18.39 12.11
C ALA A 159 15.86 -19.10 12.47
N THR A 160 15.95 -19.63 13.66
CA THR A 160 17.05 -20.50 14.12
C THR A 160 17.04 -21.82 13.35
N ASN A 161 18.12 -22.58 13.40
CA ASN A 161 18.20 -23.87 12.69
C ASN A 161 17.07 -24.85 13.10
N LYS A 162 16.66 -24.84 14.37
CA LYS A 162 15.57 -25.68 14.88
C LYS A 162 14.22 -25.24 14.29
N GLU A 163 13.90 -23.94 14.37
CA GLU A 163 12.67 -23.39 13.81
C GLU A 163 12.60 -23.55 12.28
N LYS A 164 13.72 -23.47 11.57
CA LYS A 164 13.79 -23.75 10.12
C LYS A 164 13.37 -25.16 9.79
N MET A 165 13.78 -26.15 10.59
CA MET A 165 13.36 -27.55 10.38
C MET A 165 11.84 -27.71 10.52
N GLU A 166 11.23 -27.00 11.46
CA GLU A 166 9.77 -27.02 11.68
C GLU A 166 9.01 -26.32 10.54
N LEU A 167 9.55 -25.22 10.02
CA LEU A 167 8.95 -24.41 8.97
C LEU A 167 9.29 -24.87 7.54
N GLU A 168 10.24 -25.80 7.37
CA GLU A 168 10.80 -26.17 6.06
C GLU A 168 9.73 -26.60 5.05
N THR A 169 8.83 -27.49 5.45
CA THR A 169 7.80 -28.03 4.55
C THR A 169 6.87 -26.94 4.03
N GLU A 170 6.38 -26.09 4.92
CA GLU A 170 5.50 -24.98 4.53
C GLU A 170 6.22 -23.93 3.70
N TYR A 171 7.49 -23.65 4.04
CA TYR A 171 8.32 -22.71 3.30
C TYR A 171 8.62 -23.21 1.88
N GLN A 172 9.01 -24.47 1.72
CA GLN A 172 9.27 -25.05 0.39
C GLN A 172 8.01 -25.06 -0.47
N GLN A 173 6.86 -25.40 0.11
CA GLN A 173 5.58 -25.34 -0.59
C GLN A 173 5.22 -23.92 -1.02
N HIS A 174 5.46 -22.91 -0.16
CA HIS A 174 5.28 -21.51 -0.48
C HIS A 174 6.17 -21.06 -1.65
N ILE A 175 7.46 -21.42 -1.65
CA ILE A 175 8.40 -21.08 -2.73
C ILE A 175 8.03 -21.80 -4.02
N GLN A 176 7.62 -23.07 -3.94
CA GLN A 176 7.18 -23.86 -5.09
C GLN A 176 5.93 -23.26 -5.73
N ASN A 177 4.90 -22.92 -4.94
CA ASN A 177 3.69 -22.27 -5.42
C ASN A 177 4.00 -20.93 -6.11
N LYS A 178 4.88 -20.13 -5.50
CA LYS A 178 5.36 -18.87 -6.09
C LYS A 178 6.00 -19.09 -7.46
N LYS A 179 6.87 -20.07 -7.58
CA LYS A 179 7.56 -20.40 -8.84
C LYS A 179 6.57 -20.86 -9.90
N ILE A 180 5.75 -21.87 -9.56
CA ILE A 180 4.79 -22.45 -10.50
C ILE A 180 3.81 -21.41 -11.06
N VAL A 181 3.22 -20.57 -10.20
CA VAL A 181 2.24 -19.58 -10.67
C VAL A 181 2.87 -18.52 -11.59
N ARG A 182 4.15 -18.17 -11.38
CA ARG A 182 4.88 -17.25 -12.27
C ARG A 182 5.20 -17.92 -13.60
N ASP A 183 5.74 -19.11 -13.56
CA ASP A 183 6.07 -19.90 -14.77
C ASP A 183 4.80 -20.13 -15.63
N LEU A 184 3.67 -20.45 -14.98
CA LEU A 184 2.37 -20.57 -15.66
C LEU A 184 1.92 -19.25 -16.30
N LYS A 185 2.06 -18.13 -15.59
CA LYS A 185 1.68 -16.82 -16.11
C LYS A 185 2.52 -16.43 -17.33
N ASP A 186 3.82 -16.67 -17.27
CA ASP A 186 4.73 -16.37 -18.38
C ASP A 186 4.43 -17.25 -19.60
N TYR A 187 4.14 -18.53 -19.38
CA TYR A 187 3.75 -19.46 -20.44
C TYR A 187 2.39 -19.05 -21.07
N GLU A 188 1.37 -18.82 -20.26
CA GLU A 188 0.03 -18.44 -20.72
C GLU A 188 0.03 -17.07 -21.41
N LYS A 189 0.92 -16.15 -21.02
CA LYS A 189 1.15 -14.89 -21.72
C LYS A 189 1.60 -15.12 -23.17
N LEU A 190 2.54 -16.02 -23.37
CA LEU A 190 3.01 -16.35 -24.73
C LEU A 190 1.90 -16.97 -25.55
N GLN A 191 1.12 -17.89 -24.98
CA GLN A 191 -0.04 -18.48 -25.63
C GLN A 191 -1.09 -17.41 -26.04
N ALA A 192 -1.38 -16.43 -25.17
CA ALA A 192 -2.35 -15.37 -25.47
C ALA A 192 -1.88 -14.39 -26.56
N VAL A 193 -0.59 -14.32 -26.84
CA VAL A 193 -0.07 -13.56 -27.99
C VAL A 193 -0.40 -14.27 -29.31
N GLU A 194 -0.29 -15.59 -29.33
CA GLU A 194 -0.50 -16.43 -30.52
C GLU A 194 -1.99 -16.74 -30.75
N ASP A 195 -2.71 -17.16 -29.70
CA ASP A 195 -4.13 -17.52 -29.74
C ASP A 195 -5.02 -16.34 -29.31
N LYS A 196 -5.67 -15.71 -30.28
CA LYS A 196 -6.60 -14.59 -30.03
C LYS A 196 -7.92 -15.00 -29.40
N THR A 197 -8.21 -16.29 -29.27
CA THR A 197 -9.37 -16.78 -28.53
C THR A 197 -9.10 -16.93 -27.03
N LEU A 198 -7.83 -16.80 -26.61
CA LEU A 198 -7.37 -16.80 -25.22
C LEU A 198 -7.05 -15.36 -24.77
N CYS A 199 -7.64 -14.94 -23.66
CA CYS A 199 -7.27 -13.73 -22.95
C CYS A 199 -6.60 -14.09 -21.61
N VAL A 200 -5.42 -13.55 -21.34
CA VAL A 200 -4.76 -13.65 -20.05
C VAL A 200 -4.72 -12.26 -19.44
N ALA A 201 -5.33 -12.08 -18.27
CA ALA A 201 -5.45 -10.77 -17.65
C ALA A 201 -5.13 -10.84 -16.14
N CYS A 202 -4.47 -9.80 -15.63
CA CYS A 202 -4.35 -9.58 -14.20
C CYS A 202 -5.17 -8.38 -13.77
N PHE A 203 -5.71 -8.43 -12.55
CA PHE A 203 -6.53 -7.34 -12.03
C PHE A 203 -6.18 -7.02 -10.57
N ASP A 204 -6.36 -5.75 -10.23
CA ASP A 204 -6.14 -5.24 -8.88
C ASP A 204 -6.90 -3.94 -8.65
N LEU A 205 -7.20 -3.64 -7.38
CA LEU A 205 -7.78 -2.36 -6.96
C LEU A 205 -6.67 -1.42 -6.50
N GLN A 206 -6.47 -0.33 -7.24
CA GLN A 206 -5.49 0.69 -6.87
C GLN A 206 -5.78 1.27 -5.47
N LYS A 207 -4.73 1.66 -4.76
CA LYS A 207 -4.84 2.48 -3.55
C LYS A 207 -5.83 3.63 -3.81
N VAL A 208 -6.70 3.89 -2.81
CA VAL A 208 -7.73 4.93 -2.91
C VAL A 208 -7.13 6.27 -3.33
N LEU A 209 -7.67 6.82 -4.40
CA LEU A 209 -7.34 8.14 -4.90
C LEU A 209 -8.21 9.16 -4.15
N ILE A 210 -7.58 10.08 -3.45
CA ILE A 210 -8.27 11.04 -2.60
C ILE A 210 -8.64 12.32 -3.35
N THR A 211 -9.85 12.84 -3.14
CA THR A 211 -10.38 14.05 -3.75
C THR A 211 -10.98 14.99 -2.69
N PRO A 212 -10.59 16.26 -2.58
CA PRO A 212 -9.54 16.93 -3.35
C PRO A 212 -8.12 16.47 -2.97
N SER A 213 -7.17 16.60 -3.89
CA SER A 213 -5.75 16.31 -3.68
C SER A 213 -4.92 17.51 -4.11
N CYS A 214 -4.38 18.23 -3.15
CA CYS A 214 -3.60 19.47 -3.34
C CYS A 214 -2.58 19.59 -2.21
N GLU A 215 -1.52 20.37 -2.41
CA GLU A 215 -0.46 20.64 -1.41
C GLU A 215 -0.78 21.83 -0.48
N ILE A 216 -2.05 22.11 -0.22
CA ILE A 216 -2.50 23.17 0.68
C ILE A 216 -2.68 22.59 2.09
N SER A 217 -2.21 23.32 3.12
CA SER A 217 -2.21 22.85 4.51
C SER A 217 -3.60 22.45 5.01
N SER A 218 -4.62 23.25 4.73
CA SER A 218 -6.00 23.01 5.17
C SER A 218 -6.58 21.66 4.69
N PHE A 219 -6.09 21.11 3.57
CA PHE A 219 -6.52 19.81 3.08
C PHE A 219 -6.02 18.62 3.91
N TYR A 220 -4.92 18.77 4.66
CA TYR A 220 -4.38 17.66 5.47
C TYR A 220 -5.23 17.35 6.68
N TYR A 221 -6.05 18.29 7.12
CA TYR A 221 -6.88 18.15 8.33
C TYR A 221 -8.34 17.81 8.04
N LYS A 222 -8.73 17.70 6.78
CA LYS A 222 -10.10 17.39 6.37
C LYS A 222 -10.19 16.02 5.73
N SER A 223 -11.29 15.30 6.03
CA SER A 223 -11.63 14.04 5.36
C SER A 223 -11.95 14.29 3.90
N LYS A 224 -11.46 13.42 3.02
CA LYS A 224 -11.53 13.57 1.56
C LYS A 224 -12.43 12.52 0.95
N LEU A 225 -13.02 12.84 -0.20
CA LEU A 225 -13.81 11.89 -0.97
C LEU A 225 -12.90 10.79 -1.55
N ALA A 226 -13.33 9.54 -1.46
CA ALA A 226 -12.62 8.41 -2.06
C ALA A 226 -13.00 8.27 -3.53
N THR A 227 -11.99 8.18 -4.39
CA THR A 227 -12.13 7.78 -5.81
C THR A 227 -11.41 6.45 -5.99
N TYR A 228 -12.08 5.49 -6.60
CA TYR A 228 -11.59 4.14 -6.81
C TYR A 228 -11.19 3.96 -8.27
N ASN A 229 -10.15 3.17 -8.50
CA ASN A 229 -9.69 2.76 -9.81
C ASN A 229 -9.40 1.26 -9.77
N PHE A 230 -10.29 0.47 -10.34
CA PHE A 230 -10.06 -0.96 -10.52
C PHE A 230 -9.40 -1.19 -11.88
N THR A 231 -8.25 -1.82 -11.88
CA THR A 231 -7.44 -2.02 -13.08
C THR A 231 -7.44 -3.47 -13.51
N ILE A 232 -7.58 -3.67 -14.83
CA ILE A 232 -7.41 -4.96 -15.47
C ILE A 232 -6.38 -4.79 -16.58
N TYR A 233 -5.32 -5.58 -16.56
CA TYR A 233 -4.30 -5.58 -17.58
C TYR A 233 -4.37 -6.85 -18.42
N ASP A 234 -4.74 -6.71 -19.70
CA ASP A 234 -4.66 -7.77 -20.70
C ASP A 234 -3.19 -7.96 -21.09
N VAL A 235 -2.63 -9.07 -20.59
CA VAL A 235 -1.19 -9.36 -20.68
C VAL A 235 -0.79 -9.74 -22.10
N GLY A 236 -1.69 -10.44 -22.82
CA GLY A 236 -1.47 -10.87 -24.21
C GLY A 236 -1.46 -9.70 -25.21
N ASN A 237 -2.32 -8.70 -24.99
CA ASN A 237 -2.45 -7.53 -25.86
C ASN A 237 -1.73 -6.29 -25.31
N ASN A 238 -1.07 -6.37 -24.16
CA ASN A 238 -0.42 -5.25 -23.46
C ASN A 238 -1.34 -4.04 -23.26
N LYS A 239 -2.63 -4.28 -23.00
CA LYS A 239 -3.66 -3.26 -22.89
C LYS A 239 -4.17 -3.14 -21.45
N GLY A 240 -4.12 -1.93 -20.88
CA GLY A 240 -4.66 -1.65 -19.55
C GLY A 240 -6.08 -1.09 -19.64
N HIS A 241 -6.97 -1.61 -18.80
CA HIS A 241 -8.34 -1.15 -18.61
C HIS A 241 -8.48 -0.59 -17.19
N CYS A 242 -9.08 0.57 -17.06
CA CYS A 242 -9.34 1.25 -15.79
C CYS A 242 -10.84 1.47 -15.64
N TYR A 243 -11.41 0.96 -14.55
CA TYR A 243 -12.79 1.20 -14.15
C TYR A 243 -12.77 2.16 -12.97
N THR A 244 -13.34 3.36 -13.17
CA THR A 244 -13.24 4.44 -12.19
C THR A 244 -14.59 4.87 -11.68
N TRP A 245 -14.70 5.08 -10.36
CA TRP A 245 -15.89 5.63 -9.71
C TRP A 245 -15.50 6.28 -8.38
N ASN A 246 -16.37 7.07 -7.80
CA ASN A 246 -16.18 7.63 -6.47
C ASN A 246 -17.18 7.05 -5.45
N GLU A 247 -16.95 7.27 -4.16
CA GLU A 247 -17.74 6.67 -3.08
C GLU A 247 -19.22 7.12 -3.04
N SER A 248 -19.59 8.20 -3.75
CA SER A 248 -21.00 8.60 -3.90
C SER A 248 -21.71 7.81 -5.00
N ILE A 249 -20.98 7.13 -5.87
CA ILE A 249 -21.51 6.28 -6.95
C ILE A 249 -21.70 4.86 -6.44
N ALA A 250 -20.65 4.27 -5.84
CA ALA A 250 -20.64 2.89 -5.37
C ALA A 250 -19.59 2.67 -4.27
N LYS A 251 -19.72 1.57 -3.53
CA LYS A 251 -18.69 1.09 -2.59
C LYS A 251 -17.52 0.45 -3.34
N ARG A 252 -16.68 -0.32 -2.63
CA ARG A 252 -15.53 -1.07 -3.21
C ARG A 252 -15.55 -2.54 -2.78
N GLY A 253 -16.73 -3.13 -2.76
CA GLY A 253 -16.95 -4.50 -2.31
C GLY A 253 -16.90 -5.52 -3.46
N PRO A 254 -17.23 -6.78 -3.15
CA PRO A 254 -17.15 -7.86 -4.13
C PRO A 254 -18.16 -7.73 -5.27
N ASN A 255 -19.32 -7.10 -5.06
CA ASN A 255 -20.30 -6.84 -6.13
C ASN A 255 -19.76 -5.85 -7.17
N GLU A 256 -19.10 -4.79 -6.70
CA GLU A 256 -18.50 -3.77 -7.57
C GLU A 256 -17.36 -4.36 -8.40
N ILE A 257 -16.46 -5.11 -7.77
CA ILE A 257 -15.38 -5.81 -8.47
C ILE A 257 -15.95 -6.81 -9.48
N SER A 258 -16.95 -7.60 -9.09
CA SER A 258 -17.62 -8.56 -9.99
C SER A 258 -18.27 -7.85 -11.19
N SER A 259 -18.83 -6.65 -10.99
CA SER A 259 -19.44 -5.87 -12.07
C SER A 259 -18.40 -5.39 -13.09
N CYS A 260 -17.25 -4.91 -12.62
CA CYS A 260 -16.13 -4.53 -13.49
C CYS A 260 -15.59 -5.73 -14.27
N LEU A 261 -15.39 -6.88 -13.61
CA LEU A 261 -14.96 -8.11 -14.26
C LEU A 261 -15.98 -8.60 -15.29
N LEU A 262 -17.27 -8.53 -14.99
CA LEU A 262 -18.33 -8.92 -15.92
C LEU A 262 -18.35 -8.02 -17.17
N ASP A 263 -18.16 -6.71 -17.01
CA ASP A 263 -18.03 -5.79 -18.15
C ASP A 263 -16.81 -6.13 -19.01
N PHE A 264 -15.67 -6.42 -18.37
CA PHE A 264 -14.46 -6.86 -19.08
C PHE A 264 -14.70 -8.16 -19.86
N ILE A 265 -15.31 -9.17 -19.23
CA ILE A 265 -15.67 -10.44 -19.89
C ILE A 265 -16.56 -10.17 -21.12
N LYS A 266 -17.58 -9.34 -21.00
CA LYS A 266 -18.46 -8.96 -22.12
C LYS A 266 -17.70 -8.25 -23.24
N LYS A 267 -16.70 -7.42 -22.93
CA LYS A 267 -15.82 -6.79 -23.92
C LYS A 267 -14.98 -7.83 -24.65
N GLN A 268 -14.40 -8.79 -23.93
CA GLN A 268 -13.57 -9.83 -24.53
C GLN A 268 -14.36 -10.80 -25.41
N LEU A 269 -15.59 -11.11 -25.02
CA LEU A 269 -16.51 -11.89 -25.86
C LEU A 269 -16.77 -11.25 -27.23
N LYS A 270 -16.94 -9.92 -27.27
CA LYS A 270 -17.09 -9.19 -28.53
C LYS A 270 -15.85 -9.27 -29.41
N ASN A 271 -14.69 -9.51 -28.82
CA ASN A 271 -13.42 -9.70 -29.52
C ASN A 271 -13.18 -11.17 -29.93
N GLY A 272 -14.15 -12.08 -29.71
CA GLY A 272 -14.07 -13.49 -30.09
C GLY A 272 -13.34 -14.38 -29.07
N VAL A 273 -13.06 -13.90 -27.88
CA VAL A 273 -12.40 -14.67 -26.81
C VAL A 273 -13.33 -15.78 -26.31
N LYS A 274 -12.80 -17.01 -26.20
CA LYS A 274 -13.50 -18.20 -25.72
C LYS A 274 -13.02 -18.65 -24.33
N LYS A 275 -11.80 -18.28 -23.96
CA LYS A 275 -11.20 -18.61 -22.65
C LYS A 275 -10.54 -17.37 -22.05
N ILE A 276 -10.81 -17.14 -20.76
CA ILE A 276 -10.13 -16.09 -19.99
C ILE A 276 -9.41 -16.71 -18.80
N ILE A 277 -8.15 -16.35 -18.62
CA ILE A 277 -7.36 -16.70 -17.44
C ILE A 277 -7.09 -15.41 -16.65
N PHE A 278 -7.64 -15.34 -15.45
CA PHE A 278 -7.43 -14.23 -14.54
C PHE A 278 -6.34 -14.53 -13.52
N TYR A 279 -5.52 -13.53 -13.22
CA TYR A 279 -4.56 -13.50 -12.12
C TYR A 279 -4.89 -12.37 -11.18
N SER A 280 -4.91 -12.62 -9.87
CA SER A 280 -5.10 -11.59 -8.85
C SER A 280 -4.31 -11.90 -7.58
N ASP A 281 -4.31 -10.94 -6.65
CA ASP A 281 -3.89 -11.15 -5.29
C ASP A 281 -4.92 -12.02 -4.51
N ASN A 282 -4.66 -12.22 -3.21
CA ASN A 282 -5.47 -13.07 -2.34
C ASN A 282 -6.47 -12.29 -1.48
N CYS A 283 -6.82 -11.04 -1.81
CA CYS A 283 -7.74 -10.23 -1.03
C CYS A 283 -9.14 -10.87 -0.97
N GLY A 284 -9.54 -11.37 0.21
CA GLY A 284 -10.82 -12.07 0.41
C GLY A 284 -12.01 -11.14 0.18
N GLY A 285 -11.94 -9.90 0.67
CA GLY A 285 -13.03 -8.92 0.52
C GLY A 285 -13.26 -8.44 -0.92
N GLN A 286 -12.32 -8.68 -1.83
CA GLN A 286 -12.38 -8.16 -3.21
C GLN A 286 -12.31 -9.27 -4.24
N ASN A 287 -11.28 -10.14 -4.20
CA ASN A 287 -10.90 -11.00 -5.31
C ASN A 287 -11.23 -12.47 -5.05
N ARG A 288 -10.99 -12.99 -3.82
CA ARG A 288 -11.13 -14.40 -3.47
C ARG A 288 -12.34 -14.63 -2.56
N ASN A 289 -13.54 -14.57 -3.12
CA ASN A 289 -14.77 -14.71 -2.37
C ASN A 289 -15.89 -15.35 -3.20
N ARG A 290 -16.97 -15.73 -2.52
CA ARG A 290 -18.13 -16.40 -3.10
C ARG A 290 -18.86 -15.56 -4.17
N PHE A 291 -18.78 -14.23 -4.11
CA PHE A 291 -19.45 -13.36 -5.08
C PHE A 291 -18.76 -13.40 -6.43
N VAL A 292 -17.44 -13.25 -6.44
CA VAL A 292 -16.62 -13.34 -7.67
C VAL A 292 -16.75 -14.73 -8.27
N PHE A 293 -16.72 -15.80 -7.46
CA PHE A 293 -16.89 -17.17 -7.95
C PHE A 293 -18.29 -17.40 -8.53
N SER A 294 -19.34 -16.87 -7.89
CA SER A 294 -20.71 -16.98 -8.39
C SER A 294 -20.94 -16.20 -9.67
N MET A 295 -20.28 -15.04 -9.81
CA MET A 295 -20.29 -14.25 -11.03
C MET A 295 -19.56 -14.99 -12.18
N PHE A 296 -18.42 -15.60 -11.92
CA PHE A 296 -17.69 -16.39 -12.92
C PHE A 296 -18.51 -17.62 -13.36
N ALA A 297 -19.15 -18.34 -12.44
CA ALA A 297 -20.05 -19.44 -12.75
C ALA A 297 -21.23 -18.95 -13.62
N TYR A 298 -21.82 -17.81 -13.28
CA TYR A 298 -22.89 -17.19 -14.10
C TYR A 298 -22.40 -16.82 -15.50
N ALA A 299 -21.24 -16.15 -15.58
CA ALA A 299 -20.69 -15.72 -16.86
C ALA A 299 -20.33 -16.91 -17.77
N SER A 300 -19.70 -17.95 -17.20
CA SER A 300 -19.36 -19.17 -17.92
C SER A 300 -20.60 -19.85 -18.49
N LYS A 301 -21.64 -20.04 -17.66
CA LYS A 301 -22.92 -20.63 -18.07
C LYS A 301 -23.64 -19.81 -19.12
N THR A 302 -23.75 -18.49 -18.91
CA THR A 302 -24.60 -17.60 -19.73
C THR A 302 -23.97 -17.27 -21.08
N PHE A 303 -22.66 -17.11 -21.11
CA PHE A 303 -21.95 -16.66 -22.31
C PHE A 303 -21.15 -17.76 -23.00
N GLY A 304 -21.13 -18.98 -22.46
CA GLY A 304 -20.39 -20.09 -23.06
C GLY A 304 -18.87 -19.89 -23.02
N ILE A 305 -18.34 -19.15 -22.04
CA ILE A 305 -16.93 -18.85 -21.92
C ILE A 305 -16.26 -19.65 -20.80
N GLN A 306 -15.08 -20.20 -21.07
CA GLN A 306 -14.26 -20.83 -20.05
C GLN A 306 -13.54 -19.77 -19.22
N ILE A 307 -13.63 -19.85 -17.90
CA ILE A 307 -12.99 -18.90 -16.98
C ILE A 307 -12.11 -19.66 -16.00
N LEU A 308 -10.83 -19.33 -15.97
CA LEU A 308 -9.85 -19.82 -15.02
C LEU A 308 -9.34 -18.66 -14.17
N HIS A 309 -9.40 -18.78 -12.86
CA HIS A 309 -8.86 -17.78 -11.94
C HIS A 309 -7.73 -18.37 -11.10
N ARG A 310 -6.56 -17.73 -11.16
CA ARG A 310 -5.35 -18.10 -10.42
C ARG A 310 -4.99 -17.01 -9.41
N PHE A 311 -4.66 -17.43 -8.19
CA PHE A 311 -4.26 -16.51 -7.13
C PHE A 311 -2.73 -16.52 -6.99
N LEU A 312 -2.11 -15.36 -7.14
CA LEU A 312 -0.68 -15.20 -6.90
C LEU A 312 -0.31 -15.57 -5.46
N GLU A 313 0.91 -16.01 -5.22
CA GLU A 313 1.31 -16.42 -3.88
C GLU A 313 1.38 -15.21 -2.93
N ARG A 314 0.83 -15.35 -1.70
CA ARG A 314 0.78 -14.27 -0.70
C ARG A 314 2.19 -13.72 -0.44
N GLY A 315 2.33 -12.39 -0.45
CA GLY A 315 3.62 -11.70 -0.34
C GLY A 315 4.47 -11.69 -1.63
N HIS A 316 3.97 -12.28 -2.72
CA HIS A 316 4.60 -12.30 -4.04
C HIS A 316 3.57 -12.00 -5.15
N THR A 317 2.67 -11.05 -4.87
CA THR A 317 1.52 -10.72 -5.71
C THR A 317 1.78 -9.66 -6.77
N GLN A 318 3.04 -9.24 -6.95
CA GLN A 318 3.41 -8.27 -7.99
C GLN A 318 2.90 -8.68 -9.37
N ASN A 319 2.21 -7.74 -10.02
CA ASN A 319 1.64 -7.94 -11.34
C ASN A 319 1.67 -6.66 -12.18
N GLU A 320 1.19 -6.72 -13.41
CA GLU A 320 1.19 -5.58 -14.35
C GLU A 320 0.27 -4.44 -13.89
N GLY A 321 -0.72 -4.71 -13.02
CA GLY A 321 -1.54 -3.69 -12.36
C GLY A 321 -0.71 -2.72 -11.52
N ASP A 322 0.31 -3.23 -10.80
CA ASP A 322 1.23 -2.38 -10.04
C ASP A 322 1.97 -1.39 -10.94
N SER A 323 2.34 -1.82 -12.14
CA SER A 323 2.97 -0.94 -13.14
C SER A 323 2.01 0.15 -13.62
N MET A 324 0.72 -0.18 -13.83
CA MET A 324 -0.32 0.80 -14.16
C MET A 324 -0.48 1.82 -13.04
N HIS A 325 -0.55 1.34 -11.80
CA HIS A 325 -0.68 2.19 -10.61
C HIS A 325 0.51 3.13 -10.46
N ALA A 326 1.73 2.64 -10.66
CA ALA A 326 2.95 3.46 -10.61
C ALA A 326 2.97 4.56 -11.67
N VAL A 327 2.50 4.27 -12.90
CA VAL A 327 2.38 5.26 -13.98
C VAL A 327 1.35 6.34 -13.62
N ILE A 328 0.19 5.97 -13.07
CA ILE A 328 -0.85 6.92 -12.63
C ILE A 328 -0.34 7.78 -11.47
N GLU A 329 0.33 7.20 -10.48
CA GLU A 329 0.92 7.93 -9.37
C GLU A 329 2.03 8.90 -9.84
N SER A 330 2.83 8.48 -10.82
CA SER A 330 3.84 9.35 -11.42
C SER A 330 3.20 10.53 -12.18
N ALA A 331 2.10 10.29 -12.90
CA ALA A 331 1.33 11.35 -13.54
C ALA A 331 0.75 12.33 -12.49
N LYS A 332 0.21 11.81 -11.36
CA LYS A 332 -0.30 12.63 -10.25
C LYS A 332 0.77 13.55 -9.66
N LYS A 333 2.02 13.10 -9.53
CA LYS A 333 3.11 13.92 -8.99
C LYS A 333 3.41 15.16 -9.84
N ARG A 334 3.05 15.13 -11.12
CA ARG A 334 3.20 16.27 -12.04
C ARG A 334 2.03 17.25 -12.01
N GLN A 335 0.93 16.89 -11.34
CA GLN A 335 -0.25 17.74 -11.17
C GLN A 335 -0.22 18.43 -9.80
N SER A 336 -0.39 19.73 -9.79
CA SER A 336 -0.42 20.53 -8.55
C SER A 336 -1.68 20.25 -7.73
N SER A 337 -2.81 20.05 -8.39
CA SER A 337 -4.10 19.90 -7.72
C SER A 337 -5.09 19.05 -8.51
N ILE A 338 -5.95 18.35 -7.78
CA ILE A 338 -7.11 17.61 -8.29
C ILE A 338 -8.27 17.95 -7.37
N PHE A 339 -9.33 18.54 -7.89
CA PHE A 339 -10.48 18.98 -7.10
C PHE A 339 -11.73 18.13 -7.28
N THR A 340 -11.88 17.39 -8.40
CA THR A 340 -13.04 16.54 -8.66
C THR A 340 -12.62 15.14 -9.14
N PRO A 341 -13.48 14.11 -9.00
CA PRO A 341 -13.21 12.78 -9.54
C PRO A 341 -12.95 12.77 -11.06
N ASP A 342 -13.60 13.64 -11.82
CA ASP A 342 -13.42 13.72 -13.28
C ASP A 342 -11.99 14.06 -13.67
N GLN A 343 -11.30 14.89 -12.85
CA GLN A 343 -9.90 15.21 -13.08
C GLN A 343 -8.99 13.97 -12.87
N TRP A 344 -9.36 13.04 -11.98
CA TRP A 344 -8.68 11.74 -11.90
C TRP A 344 -8.87 10.93 -13.18
N ILE A 345 -10.09 10.89 -13.71
CA ILE A 345 -10.39 10.16 -14.95
C ILE A 345 -9.55 10.71 -16.11
N MET A 346 -9.49 12.04 -16.25
CA MET A 346 -8.65 12.70 -17.26
C MET A 346 -7.17 12.39 -17.06
N LEU A 347 -6.68 12.46 -15.82
CA LEU A 347 -5.30 12.13 -15.49
C LEU A 347 -4.96 10.69 -15.87
N ILE A 348 -5.83 9.72 -15.54
CA ILE A 348 -5.63 8.30 -15.85
C ILE A 348 -5.59 8.08 -17.37
N LYS A 349 -6.49 8.70 -18.12
CA LYS A 349 -6.50 8.65 -19.60
C LYS A 349 -5.19 9.16 -20.20
N MET A 350 -4.59 10.19 -19.61
CA MET A 350 -3.37 10.85 -20.08
C MET A 350 -2.09 10.33 -19.40
N ALA A 351 -2.19 9.43 -18.42
CA ALA A 351 -1.05 9.01 -17.60
C ALA A 351 0.03 8.30 -18.42
N LYS A 352 -0.38 7.45 -19.37
CA LYS A 352 0.52 6.67 -20.21
C LYS A 352 0.92 7.47 -21.43
N VAL A 353 2.15 7.97 -21.44
CA VAL A 353 2.70 8.84 -22.51
C VAL A 353 3.18 8.02 -23.72
N THR A 354 3.67 6.80 -23.50
CA THR A 354 4.20 5.93 -24.55
C THR A 354 3.39 4.66 -24.70
N GLY A 355 3.18 4.20 -25.93
CA GLY A 355 2.36 3.03 -26.24
C GLY A 355 0.86 3.33 -26.24
N GLN A 356 0.04 2.29 -26.13
CA GLN A 356 -1.42 2.45 -26.13
C GLN A 356 -1.91 3.10 -24.80
N PRO A 357 -2.76 4.13 -24.86
CA PRO A 357 -3.36 4.72 -23.67
C PRO A 357 -4.27 3.70 -22.96
N TYR A 358 -4.54 3.95 -21.68
CA TYR A 358 -5.48 3.12 -20.93
C TYR A 358 -6.91 3.28 -21.46
N ASP A 359 -7.64 2.17 -21.53
CA ASP A 359 -9.09 2.17 -21.78
C ASP A 359 -9.80 2.48 -20.46
N VAL A 360 -10.29 3.70 -20.31
CA VAL A 360 -10.87 4.18 -19.05
C VAL A 360 -12.38 4.25 -19.18
N LYS A 361 -13.08 3.42 -18.39
CA LYS A 361 -14.52 3.45 -18.23
C LYS A 361 -14.88 4.13 -16.89
N GLU A 362 -15.58 5.24 -16.98
CA GLU A 362 -16.28 5.82 -15.84
C GLU A 362 -17.53 5.00 -15.53
N MET A 363 -17.61 4.53 -14.27
CA MET A 363 -18.71 3.68 -13.83
C MET A 363 -19.82 4.52 -13.19
N SER A 364 -21.04 4.25 -13.56
CA SER A 364 -22.26 4.80 -12.97
C SER A 364 -22.98 3.77 -12.11
N GLN A 365 -24.01 4.17 -11.35
CA GLN A 365 -24.84 3.23 -10.57
C GLN A 365 -25.41 2.08 -11.43
N LYS A 366 -25.74 2.36 -12.69
CA LYS A 366 -26.29 1.37 -13.65
C LYS A 366 -25.27 0.36 -14.16
N ASP A 367 -24.00 0.54 -13.85
CA ASP A 367 -22.95 -0.41 -14.21
C ASP A 367 -22.69 -1.43 -13.10
N PHE A 368 -23.25 -1.24 -11.90
CA PHE A 368 -23.05 -2.13 -10.76
C PHE A 368 -24.26 -3.03 -10.55
N TYR A 369 -23.98 -4.34 -10.54
CA TYR A 369 -24.98 -5.41 -10.41
C TYR A 369 -24.96 -6.04 -9.03
N ASN A 370 -26.12 -6.50 -8.59
CA ASN A 370 -26.29 -7.19 -7.31
C ASN A 370 -26.22 -8.71 -7.52
N PHE A 371 -25.09 -9.30 -7.15
CA PHE A 371 -24.87 -10.75 -7.26
C PHE A 371 -25.35 -11.53 -6.01
N ASN A 372 -26.02 -10.91 -5.05
CA ASN A 372 -26.46 -11.56 -3.83
C ASN A 372 -27.35 -12.77 -4.14
N ASP A 373 -28.37 -12.60 -4.97
CA ASP A 373 -29.31 -13.66 -5.28
C ASP A 373 -28.64 -14.83 -5.99
N ILE A 374 -27.77 -14.56 -6.96
CA ILE A 374 -26.98 -15.60 -7.62
C ILE A 374 -26.09 -16.33 -6.61
N THR A 375 -25.46 -15.60 -5.71
CA THR A 375 -24.57 -16.18 -4.68
C THR A 375 -25.36 -17.03 -3.68
N LEU A 376 -26.55 -16.60 -3.28
CA LEU A 376 -27.43 -17.34 -2.39
C LEU A 376 -27.97 -18.66 -2.98
N THR A 377 -28.04 -18.78 -4.32
CA THR A 377 -28.41 -20.03 -4.99
C THR A 377 -27.29 -21.04 -5.06
N LYS A 378 -26.07 -20.68 -4.68
CA LYS A 378 -24.89 -21.54 -4.76
C LYS A 378 -24.47 -22.07 -3.39
N ASN A 379 -23.96 -23.31 -3.38
CA ASN A 379 -23.39 -23.92 -2.20
C ASN A 379 -21.85 -23.91 -2.30
N TRP A 380 -21.22 -23.08 -1.48
CA TRP A 380 -19.76 -22.99 -1.38
C TRP A 380 -19.22 -23.57 -0.06
N ALA A 381 -19.96 -24.47 0.59
CA ALA A 381 -19.60 -25.00 1.90
C ALA A 381 -18.79 -26.30 1.82
N THR A 382 -19.16 -27.19 0.87
CA THR A 382 -18.57 -28.53 0.77
C THR A 382 -18.18 -28.84 -0.69
N ASP A 383 -17.08 -29.54 -0.86
CA ASP A 383 -16.64 -30.07 -2.17
C ASP A 383 -17.45 -31.31 -2.58
N ALA A 384 -17.17 -31.88 -3.75
CA ALA A 384 -17.85 -33.06 -4.26
C ALA A 384 -17.58 -34.32 -3.42
N SER A 385 -16.49 -34.37 -2.63
CA SER A 385 -16.15 -35.46 -1.70
C SER A 385 -16.81 -35.28 -0.32
N GLY A 386 -17.57 -34.19 -0.09
CA GLY A 386 -18.21 -33.89 1.20
C GLY A 386 -17.29 -33.20 2.20
N LYS A 387 -16.05 -32.89 1.82
CA LYS A 387 -15.13 -32.10 2.67
C LYS A 387 -15.47 -30.63 2.67
N LYS A 388 -15.11 -29.91 3.74
CA LYS A 388 -15.29 -28.47 3.86
C LYS A 388 -14.50 -27.75 2.77
N PHE A 389 -15.20 -26.98 1.90
CA PHE A 389 -14.58 -26.14 0.91
C PHE A 389 -14.14 -24.81 1.55
N MET A 390 -12.85 -24.54 1.53
CA MET A 390 -12.26 -23.34 2.13
C MET A 390 -11.80 -22.39 1.03
N ILE A 391 -12.60 -21.37 0.74
CA ILE A 391 -12.30 -20.36 -0.29
C ILE A 391 -10.92 -19.71 -0.04
N SER A 392 -10.55 -19.48 1.21
CA SER A 392 -9.26 -18.90 1.60
C SER A 392 -8.04 -19.72 1.20
N LYS A 393 -8.20 -21.04 1.00
CA LYS A 393 -7.13 -21.96 0.57
C LYS A 393 -6.99 -22.10 -0.94
N VAL A 394 -8.03 -21.75 -1.71
CA VAL A 394 -8.05 -21.94 -3.16
C VAL A 394 -6.91 -21.16 -3.82
N LYS A 395 -6.08 -21.86 -4.60
CA LYS A 395 -5.01 -21.28 -5.43
C LYS A 395 -5.43 -21.13 -6.89
N GLN A 396 -6.35 -21.98 -7.35
CA GLN A 396 -6.88 -21.96 -8.69
C GLN A 396 -8.33 -22.44 -8.66
N ILE A 397 -9.19 -21.83 -9.46
CA ILE A 397 -10.57 -22.29 -9.70
C ILE A 397 -10.93 -22.10 -11.17
N GLU A 398 -11.60 -23.10 -11.77
CA GLU A 398 -11.96 -23.12 -13.17
C GLU A 398 -13.45 -23.40 -13.35
N PHE A 399 -14.07 -22.65 -14.24
CA PHE A 399 -15.48 -22.75 -14.62
C PHE A 399 -15.56 -23.10 -16.10
N LEU A 400 -16.17 -24.24 -16.41
CA LEU A 400 -16.34 -24.75 -17.76
C LEU A 400 -17.80 -24.60 -18.21
N PRO A 401 -18.06 -24.07 -19.42
CA PRO A 401 -19.42 -23.97 -19.95
C PRO A 401 -20.13 -25.32 -20.07
N SER A 402 -19.39 -26.38 -20.33
CA SER A 402 -19.88 -27.77 -20.40
C SER A 402 -20.35 -28.32 -19.06
N GLN A 403 -19.91 -27.73 -17.95
CA GLN A 403 -20.23 -28.17 -16.58
C GLN A 403 -20.73 -26.98 -15.74
N PRO A 404 -21.91 -26.41 -16.03
CA PRO A 404 -22.33 -25.10 -15.51
C PRO A 404 -22.58 -25.04 -14.00
N ASP A 405 -22.66 -26.18 -13.31
CA ASP A 405 -22.92 -26.28 -11.87
C ASP A 405 -21.71 -26.85 -11.09
N ILE A 406 -20.60 -27.10 -11.78
CA ILE A 406 -19.36 -27.66 -11.22
C ILE A 406 -18.20 -26.71 -11.50
N ALA A 407 -17.33 -26.54 -10.52
CA ALA A 407 -16.04 -25.91 -10.73
C ALA A 407 -14.93 -26.85 -10.29
N GLU A 408 -13.81 -26.83 -11.01
CA GLU A 408 -12.59 -27.50 -10.62
C GLU A 408 -11.69 -26.55 -9.85
N PHE A 409 -11.09 -26.99 -8.75
CA PHE A 409 -10.22 -26.13 -7.95
C PHE A 409 -8.99 -26.87 -7.45
N LYS A 410 -7.96 -26.11 -7.09
CA LYS A 410 -6.73 -26.59 -6.44
C LYS A 410 -6.40 -25.73 -5.24
N ASN A 411 -6.04 -26.33 -4.11
CA ASN A 411 -5.52 -25.63 -2.94
C ASN A 411 -4.00 -25.43 -3.01
N HIS A 412 -3.32 -26.29 -3.77
CA HIS A 412 -1.91 -26.15 -4.12
C HIS A 412 -1.72 -26.41 -5.61
N TYR A 413 -0.78 -25.72 -6.25
CA TYR A 413 -0.58 -25.84 -7.69
C TYR A 413 -0.08 -27.22 -8.12
N THR A 414 0.49 -28.00 -7.22
CA THR A 414 1.01 -29.36 -7.45
C THR A 414 -0.04 -30.45 -7.25
N GLU A 415 -1.21 -30.13 -6.69
CA GLU A 415 -2.28 -31.10 -6.47
C GLU A 415 -3.06 -31.39 -7.75
N GLU A 416 -3.67 -32.57 -7.80
CA GLU A 416 -4.69 -32.89 -8.78
C GLU A 416 -5.93 -32.01 -8.55
N PRO A 417 -6.67 -31.65 -9.61
CA PRO A 417 -7.88 -30.85 -9.48
C PRO A 417 -8.94 -31.57 -8.65
N GLN A 418 -9.56 -30.85 -7.74
CA GLN A 418 -10.72 -31.29 -6.98
C GLN A 418 -11.95 -30.60 -7.55
N SER A 419 -13.13 -31.20 -7.39
CA SER A 419 -14.38 -30.64 -7.92
C SER A 419 -15.30 -30.17 -6.80
N ILE A 420 -15.99 -29.05 -7.03
CA ILE A 420 -17.08 -28.58 -6.19
C ILE A 420 -18.37 -28.49 -7.03
N CYS A 421 -19.42 -29.18 -6.58
CA CYS A 421 -20.76 -29.00 -7.11
C CYS A 421 -21.46 -27.93 -6.29
N PHE A 422 -21.60 -26.72 -6.84
CA PHE A 422 -22.19 -25.59 -6.14
C PHE A 422 -23.69 -25.41 -6.35
N LYS A 423 -24.36 -26.36 -7.02
CA LYS A 423 -25.82 -26.36 -7.18
C LYS A 423 -26.52 -26.66 -5.87
N LYS A 424 -27.44 -25.82 -5.41
CA LYS A 424 -28.33 -26.15 -4.29
C LYS A 424 -29.47 -27.06 -4.74
N ARG A 425 -29.72 -28.14 -4.01
CA ARG A 425 -30.70 -29.17 -4.32
C ARG A 425 -32.20 -28.72 -4.30
N LEU A 426 -32.52 -27.55 -3.71
CA LEU A 426 -33.90 -27.20 -3.32
C LEU A 426 -34.43 -25.86 -3.88
N ARG A 427 -33.78 -25.23 -4.84
CA ARG A 427 -34.34 -24.04 -5.50
C ARG A 427 -34.41 -24.26 -6.99
N THR A 428 -35.63 -24.19 -7.53
CA THR A 428 -35.84 -24.01 -8.98
C THR A 428 -34.98 -22.83 -9.45
N ASP A 429 -34.16 -23.05 -10.46
CA ASP A 429 -33.34 -22.01 -11.10
C ASP A 429 -34.28 -20.98 -11.81
N ASN A 430 -35.05 -20.23 -11.04
CA ASN A 430 -35.72 -19.02 -11.51
C ASN A 430 -34.69 -17.87 -11.59
N THR A 431 -33.47 -18.15 -12.02
CA THR A 431 -32.52 -17.10 -12.38
C THR A 431 -33.02 -16.42 -13.64
N THR A 432 -33.79 -15.35 -13.43
CA THR A 432 -34.05 -14.38 -14.51
C THR A 432 -32.70 -14.01 -15.12
N ASN A 433 -32.61 -14.04 -16.47
CA ASN A 433 -31.38 -13.65 -17.18
C ASN A 433 -30.95 -12.20 -16.90
N ASN A 434 -31.64 -11.50 -16.02
CA ASN A 434 -31.43 -10.11 -15.70
C ASN A 434 -31.00 -9.95 -14.23
N ILE A 435 -29.71 -9.62 -14.02
CA ILE A 435 -29.18 -9.33 -12.69
C ILE A 435 -29.62 -7.90 -12.32
N PRO A 436 -30.26 -7.68 -11.16
CA PRO A 436 -30.70 -6.35 -10.76
C PRO A 436 -29.49 -5.42 -10.49
N PHE A 437 -29.72 -4.12 -10.64
CA PHE A 437 -28.71 -3.14 -10.26
C PHE A 437 -28.49 -3.14 -8.74
N LEU A 438 -27.25 -2.92 -8.33
CA LEU A 438 -26.88 -2.86 -6.92
C LEU A 438 -27.34 -1.56 -6.28
N TYR A 439 -27.33 -0.48 -7.05
CA TYR A 439 -27.67 0.87 -6.62
C TYR A 439 -28.71 1.51 -7.55
N THR A 440 -29.70 2.11 -6.95
CA THR A 440 -30.76 2.85 -7.68
C THR A 440 -30.53 4.37 -7.60
N GLU A 441 -29.78 4.82 -6.59
CA GLU A 441 -29.51 6.23 -6.31
C GLU A 441 -28.05 6.45 -5.87
N PRO A 442 -27.54 7.69 -5.98
CA PRO A 442 -26.25 8.05 -5.45
C PRO A 442 -26.16 7.78 -3.94
N LEU A 443 -25.03 7.24 -3.50
CA LEU A 443 -24.80 6.90 -2.11
C LEU A 443 -24.52 8.15 -1.27
N PRO A 444 -25.12 8.27 -0.09
CA PRO A 444 -24.82 9.35 0.82
C PRO A 444 -23.43 9.12 1.45
N ILE A 445 -22.65 10.20 1.54
CA ILE A 445 -21.34 10.19 2.20
C ILE A 445 -21.49 10.59 3.67
N GLU A 446 -20.45 10.32 4.47
CA GLU A 446 -20.45 10.65 5.88
C GLU A 446 -20.64 12.16 6.11
N THR A 447 -21.55 12.55 7.00
CA THR A 447 -21.91 13.95 7.25
C THR A 447 -20.72 14.81 7.62
N LYS A 448 -19.84 14.33 8.51
CA LYS A 448 -18.63 15.05 8.91
C LYS A 448 -17.70 15.31 7.71
N LYS A 449 -17.59 14.34 6.81
CA LYS A 449 -16.82 14.46 5.57
C LYS A 449 -17.42 15.52 4.65
N LEU A 450 -18.74 15.46 4.40
CA LEU A 450 -19.43 16.44 3.56
C LEU A 450 -19.29 17.85 4.11
N MET A 451 -19.51 18.04 5.41
CA MET A 451 -19.35 19.36 6.05
C MET A 451 -17.94 19.92 5.87
N GLY A 452 -16.91 19.09 6.06
CA GLY A 452 -15.51 19.49 5.84
C GLY A 452 -15.21 19.90 4.40
N LEU A 453 -15.79 19.20 3.42
CA LEU A 453 -15.64 19.51 1.99
C LEU A 453 -16.37 20.81 1.63
N LEU A 454 -17.58 21.01 2.13
CA LEU A 454 -18.36 22.24 1.92
C LEU A 454 -17.71 23.47 2.61
N GLU A 455 -17.04 23.28 3.75
CA GLU A 455 -16.26 24.32 4.40
C GLU A 455 -15.09 24.77 3.52
N LEU A 456 -14.38 23.84 2.86
CA LEU A 456 -13.32 24.15 1.91
C LEU A 456 -13.85 24.90 0.67
N CYS A 457 -15.09 24.64 0.26
CA CYS A 457 -15.77 25.41 -0.78
C CYS A 457 -16.08 26.83 -0.28
N LYS A 458 -16.67 26.98 0.91
CA LYS A 458 -17.03 28.29 1.49
C LYS A 458 -15.81 29.21 1.68
N SER A 459 -14.67 28.62 2.03
CA SER A 459 -13.39 29.37 2.17
C SER A 459 -12.68 29.60 0.84
N ASN A 460 -13.28 29.24 -0.29
CA ASN A 460 -12.72 29.33 -1.64
C ASN A 460 -11.35 28.62 -1.82
N VAL A 461 -11.00 27.71 -0.92
CA VAL A 461 -9.82 26.86 -1.06
C VAL A 461 -10.03 25.84 -2.20
N ILE A 462 -11.27 25.39 -2.38
CA ILE A 462 -11.72 24.73 -3.60
C ILE A 462 -12.28 25.81 -4.54
N PRO A 463 -11.75 25.98 -5.76
CA PRO A 463 -12.24 26.99 -6.71
C PRO A 463 -13.75 26.86 -6.97
N SER A 464 -14.43 28.00 -7.13
CA SER A 464 -15.89 28.08 -7.26
C SER A 464 -16.46 27.25 -8.41
N VAL A 465 -15.70 27.07 -9.49
CA VAL A 465 -16.08 26.23 -10.65
C VAL A 465 -16.37 24.77 -10.26
N TYR A 466 -15.80 24.27 -9.16
CA TYR A 466 -16.00 22.89 -8.68
C TYR A 466 -17.07 22.78 -7.59
N HIS A 467 -17.59 23.89 -7.04
CA HIS A 467 -18.59 23.87 -5.99
C HIS A 467 -19.89 23.12 -6.36
N PRO A 468 -20.40 23.19 -7.61
CA PRO A 468 -21.58 22.42 -8.00
C PRO A 468 -21.46 20.92 -7.74
N PHE A 469 -20.28 20.32 -7.99
CA PHE A 469 -20.03 18.92 -7.69
C PHE A 469 -20.21 18.62 -6.21
N TYR A 470 -19.58 19.40 -5.32
CA TYR A 470 -19.65 19.17 -3.87
C TYR A 470 -21.04 19.43 -3.30
N ASN A 471 -21.76 20.41 -3.84
CA ASN A 471 -23.13 20.72 -3.44
C ASN A 471 -24.14 19.65 -3.86
N SER A 472 -23.82 18.83 -4.88
CA SER A 472 -24.66 17.72 -5.33
C SER A 472 -24.56 16.45 -4.46
N LEU A 473 -23.54 16.39 -3.59
CA LEU A 473 -23.31 15.23 -2.73
C LEU A 473 -24.36 15.15 -1.61
N LYS A 474 -24.88 13.94 -1.35
CA LYS A 474 -25.86 13.68 -0.30
C LYS A 474 -25.19 13.29 1.01
N SER A 475 -25.73 13.74 2.16
CA SER A 475 -25.31 13.35 3.50
C SER A 475 -26.08 12.15 3.99
N LYS A 476 -25.44 11.28 4.82
CA LYS A 476 -26.12 10.15 5.48
C LYS A 476 -27.30 10.55 6.37
N ASP A 477 -27.25 11.72 6.98
CA ASP A 477 -28.31 12.17 7.90
C ASP A 477 -29.54 12.74 7.19
N GLN A 478 -29.49 12.97 5.87
CA GLN A 478 -30.63 13.47 5.09
C GLN A 478 -31.55 12.37 4.52
N GLY A 479 -31.30 11.09 4.78
CA GLY A 479 -32.02 10.03 4.10
C GLY A 479 -32.03 8.66 4.75
N THR A 480 -32.29 8.50 6.04
CA THR A 480 -32.65 7.14 6.53
C THR A 480 -33.35 7.17 7.89
N LYS A 481 -34.60 7.57 7.89
CA LYS A 481 -35.57 6.88 8.73
C LYS A 481 -36.22 5.81 7.86
N ARG A 482 -35.84 4.54 8.09
CA ARG A 482 -36.33 3.24 7.56
C ARG A 482 -35.52 2.57 6.46
N SER A 483 -35.11 1.40 6.88
CA SER A 483 -34.79 0.12 6.20
C SER A 483 -33.30 -0.22 6.11
N ASN A 484 -33.03 -1.32 6.72
CA ASN A 484 -32.02 -2.35 6.51
C ASN A 484 -31.08 -2.62 7.70
N LYS A 485 -31.68 -3.26 8.72
CA LYS A 485 -30.91 -4.02 9.72
C LYS A 485 -30.54 -5.44 9.28
N SER A 486 -30.81 -5.83 8.01
CA SER A 486 -30.68 -7.24 7.59
C SER A 486 -29.56 -7.55 6.58
N ALA A 487 -28.79 -6.56 6.11
CA ALA A 487 -27.76 -6.81 5.09
C ALA A 487 -26.31 -6.53 5.52
N GLN A 488 -26.07 -6.06 6.75
CA GLN A 488 -24.72 -5.67 7.18
C GLN A 488 -23.95 -6.73 7.99
N ASN A 489 -24.57 -7.84 8.38
CA ASN A 489 -23.93 -8.79 9.31
C ASN A 489 -23.29 -10.02 8.67
N THR A 490 -23.04 -10.06 7.35
CA THR A 490 -22.44 -11.24 6.73
C THR A 490 -21.11 -11.02 6.01
N ALA A 491 -20.58 -9.79 6.00
CA ALA A 491 -19.30 -9.51 5.36
C ALA A 491 -18.15 -9.13 6.32
N GLU A 492 -18.46 -8.81 7.57
CA GLU A 492 -17.46 -8.37 8.57
C GLU A 492 -17.01 -9.47 9.55
N SER A 493 -17.65 -10.65 9.54
CA SER A 493 -17.37 -11.70 10.54
C SER A 493 -16.29 -12.71 10.16
N ASP A 494 -15.75 -12.67 8.93
CA ASP A 494 -14.74 -13.66 8.52
C ASP A 494 -13.29 -13.17 8.65
N ASP A 495 -13.05 -11.88 8.91
CA ASP A 495 -11.69 -11.31 9.00
C ASP A 495 -11.16 -11.14 10.45
N GLU A 496 -11.99 -11.28 11.49
CA GLU A 496 -11.56 -11.10 12.89
C GLU A 496 -11.18 -12.39 13.64
N ASN A 497 -11.37 -13.57 13.06
CA ASN A 497 -11.15 -14.86 13.76
C ASN A 497 -9.86 -15.63 13.35
N GLU A 498 -8.94 -15.04 12.60
CA GLU A 498 -7.65 -15.71 12.27
C GLU A 498 -6.46 -15.31 13.17
N ASN A 499 -6.68 -14.58 14.29
CA ASN A 499 -5.58 -14.16 15.17
C ASN A 499 -5.54 -14.79 16.58
N LEU A 500 -6.33 -15.80 16.84
CA LEU A 500 -6.28 -16.50 18.14
C LEU A 500 -6.53 -17.99 17.92
N THR A 501 -5.49 -18.74 17.61
CA THR A 501 -5.19 -20.12 18.04
C THR A 501 -3.96 -20.64 17.28
N ASP A 502 -2.79 -20.33 17.79
CA ASP A 502 -1.62 -21.19 17.72
C ASP A 502 -0.86 -21.00 19.03
N SER A 503 -1.39 -21.62 20.06
CA SER A 503 -0.68 -21.98 21.28
C SER A 503 -1.28 -23.27 21.79
N GLU A 504 -0.77 -24.39 21.25
CA GLU A 504 -0.51 -25.65 21.95
C GLU A 504 0.41 -26.50 21.07
#